data_06a3ae5bc612a6c90ef57aac706b844d
#
_entry.id   06a3ae5bc612a6c90ef57aac706b844d
#
_cell.length_a   1.000
_cell.length_b   1.000
_cell.length_c   1.000
_cell.angle_alpha   90.00
_cell.angle_beta   90.00
_cell.angle_gamma   90.00
#
_symmetry.space_group_name_H-M   'P 1'
#
loop_
_entity.id
_entity.type
_entity.pdbx_description
1 polymer ?
#
loop_
_entity_poly.entity_id
_entity_poly.type
_entity_poly.pdbx_seq_one_letter_code
_entity_poly.pdbx_strand_id
1 'polypeptide(L)'
;MNYEEARSCLLEMPEVVEDYPFYPDVLVPKVKGKMFATLSQRNGTGEMNLKCDPDEALALRDIFSSVRPGYHMNKKHWNTVTLDGSIPSNEIRRMIENSYRLVVMKLPKLHRVSLLGKLT
;
A
#
# COMPACT_ATOMS: atom_id res chain seq x y z
N MET A 1 -11.46 5.50 -5.82
CA MET A 1 -11.30 5.02 -4.43
C MET A 1 -10.95 6.20 -3.54
N ASN A 2 -11.65 6.35 -2.42
CA ASN A 2 -11.38 7.39 -1.44
C ASN A 2 -10.63 6.82 -0.24
N TYR A 3 -10.38 7.66 0.77
CA TYR A 3 -9.68 7.26 2.00
C TYR A 3 -10.33 6.05 2.69
N GLU A 4 -11.65 6.10 2.91
CA GLU A 4 -12.35 5.03 3.63
C GLU A 4 -12.32 3.70 2.88
N GLU A 5 -12.48 3.75 1.57
CA GLU A 5 -12.40 2.55 0.73
C GLU A 5 -10.99 1.97 0.73
N ALA A 6 -9.97 2.82 0.66
CA ALA A 6 -8.58 2.38 0.72
C ALA A 6 -8.26 1.77 2.09
N ARG A 7 -8.75 2.39 3.17
CA ARG A 7 -8.58 1.87 4.52
C ARG A 7 -9.17 0.47 4.65
N SER A 8 -10.40 0.29 4.18
CA SER A 8 -11.05 -1.03 4.19
C SER A 8 -10.26 -2.05 3.39
N CYS A 9 -9.80 -1.68 2.21
CA CYS A 9 -9.03 -2.57 1.35
C CYS A 9 -7.72 -3.03 2.00
N LEU A 10 -7.00 -2.10 2.64
CA LEU A 10 -5.75 -2.41 3.35
C LEU A 10 -5.99 -3.37 4.52
N LEU A 11 -7.03 -3.11 5.31
CA LEU A 11 -7.31 -3.89 6.52
C LEU A 11 -7.95 -5.25 6.23
N GLU A 12 -8.46 -5.46 5.02
CA GLU A 12 -9.02 -6.75 4.58
C GLU A 12 -7.95 -7.74 4.14
N MET A 13 -6.71 -7.30 3.93
CA MET A 13 -5.62 -8.23 3.59
C MET A 13 -5.39 -9.22 4.74
N PRO A 14 -4.99 -10.48 4.43
CA PRO A 14 -4.86 -11.52 5.45
C PRO A 14 -3.94 -11.15 6.61
N GLU A 15 -4.41 -11.31 7.84
CA GLU A 15 -3.67 -11.12 9.10
C GLU A 15 -3.05 -9.73 9.26
N VAL A 16 -3.67 -8.71 8.69
CA VAL A 16 -3.21 -7.33 8.83
C VAL A 16 -3.63 -6.76 10.18
N VAL A 17 -2.70 -6.06 10.81
CA VAL A 17 -2.89 -5.37 12.08
C VAL A 17 -2.76 -3.87 11.86
N GLU A 18 -3.70 -3.10 12.42
CA GLU A 18 -3.61 -1.63 12.45
C GLU A 18 -2.51 -1.19 13.40
N ASP A 19 -1.75 -0.19 12.99
CA ASP A 19 -0.77 0.45 13.86
C ASP A 19 -0.66 1.93 13.48
N TYR A 20 -0.22 2.74 14.44
CA TYR A 20 -0.05 4.19 14.28
C TYR A 20 1.28 4.62 14.90
N PRO A 21 2.42 4.07 14.41
CA PRO A 21 3.70 4.24 15.10
C PRO A 21 4.33 5.63 14.92
N PHE A 22 3.90 6.40 13.93
CA PHE A 22 4.49 7.71 13.63
C PHE A 22 3.62 8.85 14.15
N TYR A 23 2.36 8.90 13.71
CA TYR A 23 1.40 9.93 14.08
C TYR A 23 0.03 9.27 14.28
N PRO A 24 -0.84 9.83 15.17
CA PRO A 24 -2.14 9.23 15.47
C PRO A 24 -3.10 9.18 14.28
N ASP A 25 -2.88 10.01 13.28
CA ASP A 25 -3.72 10.10 12.08
C ASP A 25 -3.12 9.41 10.85
N VAL A 26 -2.00 8.70 11.01
CA VAL A 26 -1.38 7.93 9.92
C VAL A 26 -1.50 6.44 10.21
N LEU A 27 -2.37 5.77 9.45
CA LEU A 27 -2.52 4.32 9.52
C LEU A 27 -1.32 3.64 8.86
N VAL A 28 -0.72 2.68 9.57
CA VAL A 28 0.36 1.84 9.05
C VAL A 28 -0.07 0.39 9.19
N PRO A 29 -0.72 -0.18 8.17
CA PRO A 29 -1.09 -1.59 8.22
C PRO A 29 0.16 -2.48 8.14
N LYS A 30 0.20 -3.48 9.02
CA LYS A 30 1.34 -4.39 9.12
C LYS A 30 0.90 -5.84 8.98
N VAL A 31 1.76 -6.64 8.38
CA VAL A 31 1.61 -8.10 8.35
C VAL A 31 2.87 -8.72 8.95
N LYS A 32 2.69 -9.54 9.99
CA LYS A 32 3.80 -10.14 10.75
C LYS A 32 4.84 -9.09 11.20
N GLY A 33 4.35 -7.94 11.65
CA GLY A 33 5.18 -6.85 12.13
C GLY A 33 5.83 -5.99 11.04
N LYS A 34 5.57 -6.27 9.77
CA LYS A 34 6.16 -5.54 8.62
C LYS A 34 5.12 -4.64 7.99
N MET A 35 5.44 -3.35 7.85
CA MET A 35 4.56 -2.43 7.17
C MET A 35 4.58 -2.65 5.66
N PHE A 36 3.42 -2.56 5.02
CA PHE A 36 3.34 -2.60 3.55
C PHE A 36 2.64 -1.38 2.97
N ALA A 37 2.19 -0.46 3.80
CA ALA A 37 1.55 0.77 3.34
C ALA A 37 1.57 1.81 4.45
N THR A 38 1.29 3.07 4.08
CA THR A 38 0.83 4.11 5.00
C THR A 38 -0.38 4.77 4.38
N LEU A 39 -1.32 5.22 5.19
CA LEU A 39 -2.51 5.91 4.71
C LEU A 39 -2.83 7.08 5.61
N SER A 40 -2.96 8.26 5.01
CA SER A 40 -3.31 9.50 5.70
C SER A 40 -4.24 10.34 4.84
N GLN A 41 -4.69 11.46 5.38
CA GLN A 41 -5.46 12.46 4.63
C GLN A 41 -4.72 13.79 4.66
N ARG A 42 -4.81 14.51 3.54
CA ARG A 42 -4.32 15.88 3.44
C ARG A 42 -5.41 16.70 2.78
N ASN A 43 -5.94 17.69 3.49
CA ASN A 43 -7.03 18.54 3.01
C ASN A 43 -8.23 17.73 2.51
N GLY A 44 -8.58 16.67 3.23
CA GLY A 44 -9.72 15.82 2.91
C GLY A 44 -9.45 14.77 1.83
N THR A 45 -8.28 14.77 1.23
CA THR A 45 -7.91 13.80 0.19
C THR A 45 -6.97 12.75 0.76
N GLY A 46 -7.28 11.48 0.51
CA GLY A 46 -6.44 10.37 0.95
C GLY A 46 -5.09 10.36 0.22
N GLU A 47 -4.05 9.99 0.95
CA GLU A 47 -2.70 9.85 0.42
C GLU A 47 -2.11 8.56 0.97
N MET A 48 -1.63 7.70 0.09
CA MET A 48 -1.19 6.35 0.43
C MET A 48 0.20 6.09 -0.11
N ASN A 49 1.10 5.56 0.74
CA ASN A 49 2.37 5.04 0.27
C ASN A 49 2.28 3.53 0.13
N LEU A 50 2.71 3.02 -1.01
CA LEU A 50 2.71 1.59 -1.32
C LEU A 50 4.07 1.16 -1.84
N LYS A 51 4.49 -0.02 -1.41
CA LYS A 51 5.72 -0.63 -1.91
C LYS A 51 5.50 -1.15 -3.32
N CYS A 52 6.52 -1.04 -4.17
CA CYS A 52 6.42 -1.41 -5.57
C CYS A 52 7.77 -1.88 -6.10
N ASP A 53 7.73 -2.81 -7.06
CA ASP A 53 8.91 -3.15 -7.84
C ASP A 53 9.42 -1.89 -8.56
N PRO A 54 10.76 -1.65 -8.60
CA PRO A 54 11.29 -0.40 -9.16
C PRO A 54 10.85 -0.08 -10.58
N ASP A 55 10.82 -1.08 -11.48
CA ASP A 55 10.41 -0.86 -12.87
C ASP A 55 8.92 -0.53 -12.96
N GLU A 56 8.10 -1.23 -12.21
CA GLU A 56 6.67 -0.94 -12.16
C GLU A 56 6.40 0.40 -11.49
N ALA A 57 7.18 0.78 -10.49
CA ALA A 57 7.05 2.08 -9.84
C ALA A 57 7.22 3.22 -10.85
N LEU A 58 8.23 3.13 -11.71
CA LEU A 58 8.46 4.12 -12.76
C LEU A 58 7.32 4.14 -13.77
N ALA A 59 6.84 2.96 -14.19
CA ALA A 59 5.75 2.86 -15.14
C ALA A 59 4.47 3.49 -14.59
N LEU A 60 4.13 3.25 -13.33
CA LEU A 60 2.94 3.82 -12.70
C LEU A 60 3.01 5.34 -12.58
N ARG A 61 4.20 5.88 -12.29
CA ARG A 61 4.41 7.34 -12.25
C ARG A 61 4.22 7.98 -13.62
N ASP A 62 4.58 7.26 -14.67
CA ASP A 62 4.42 7.72 -16.04
C ASP A 62 2.95 7.66 -16.49
N ILE A 63 2.25 6.59 -16.13
CA ILE A 63 0.86 6.39 -16.54
C ILE A 63 -0.11 7.30 -15.77
N PHE A 64 0.07 7.43 -14.45
CA PHE A 64 -0.85 8.14 -13.57
C PHE A 64 -0.22 9.37 -12.93
N SER A 65 -0.73 10.54 -13.21
CA SER A 65 -0.24 11.79 -12.60
C SER A 65 -0.41 11.81 -11.08
N SER A 66 -1.35 11.04 -10.54
CA SER A 66 -1.59 10.91 -9.09
C SER A 66 -0.61 10.00 -8.40
N VAL A 67 0.31 9.35 -9.14
CA VAL A 67 1.37 8.51 -8.57
C VAL A 67 2.69 9.26 -8.64
N ARG A 68 3.35 9.39 -7.50
CA ARG A 68 4.63 10.12 -7.34
C ARG A 68 5.65 9.23 -6.64
N PRO A 69 6.96 9.57 -6.70
CA PRO A 69 7.95 8.90 -5.85
C PRO A 69 7.56 8.99 -4.37
N GLY A 70 7.85 7.95 -3.60
CA GLY A 70 7.43 7.87 -2.20
C GLY A 70 7.93 9.02 -1.34
N TYR A 71 7.01 9.79 -0.79
CA TYR A 71 7.31 10.92 0.09
C TYR A 71 7.81 10.41 1.45
N HIS A 72 8.98 10.86 1.86
CA HIS A 72 9.68 10.38 3.07
C HIS A 72 9.98 8.88 3.07
N MET A 73 9.98 8.25 1.90
CA MET A 73 10.24 6.81 1.74
C MET A 73 11.40 6.60 0.76
N ASN A 74 11.87 5.36 0.65
CA ASN A 74 12.81 4.99 -0.42
C ASN A 74 12.09 5.10 -1.77
N LYS A 75 12.48 6.09 -2.57
CA LYS A 75 11.79 6.45 -3.81
C LYS A 75 11.92 5.41 -4.92
N LYS A 76 12.89 4.51 -4.80
CA LYS A 76 13.08 3.41 -5.75
C LYS A 76 12.02 2.30 -5.55
N HIS A 77 11.63 2.07 -4.29
CA HIS A 77 10.75 0.96 -3.91
C HIS A 77 9.37 1.39 -3.43
N TRP A 78 9.08 2.69 -3.34
CA TRP A 78 7.83 3.20 -2.82
C TRP A 78 7.24 4.27 -3.72
N ASN A 79 5.94 4.22 -3.92
CA ASN A 79 5.16 5.26 -4.57
C ASN A 79 4.19 5.90 -3.60
N THR A 80 3.95 7.19 -3.76
CA THR A 80 2.86 7.89 -3.10
C THR A 80 1.71 8.03 -4.08
N VAL A 81 0.53 7.58 -3.68
CA VAL A 81 -0.68 7.59 -4.49
C VAL A 81 -1.68 8.56 -3.87
N THR A 82 -2.08 9.58 -4.63
CA THR A 82 -3.13 10.50 -4.21
C THR A 82 -4.48 9.92 -4.62
N LEU A 83 -5.39 9.80 -3.66
CA LEU A 83 -6.71 9.20 -3.87
C LEU A 83 -7.71 10.29 -4.28
N ASP A 84 -7.52 10.83 -5.47
CA ASP A 84 -8.33 11.93 -6.03
C ASP A 84 -9.39 11.45 -7.03
N GLY A 85 -9.56 10.15 -7.16
CA GLY A 85 -10.52 9.55 -8.08
C GLY A 85 -10.04 9.39 -9.51
N SER A 86 -8.81 9.82 -9.84
CA SER A 86 -8.28 9.75 -11.21
C SER A 86 -7.83 8.34 -11.60
N ILE A 87 -7.52 7.48 -10.63
CA ILE A 87 -7.07 6.11 -10.88
C ILE A 87 -8.24 5.16 -10.67
N PRO A 88 -8.53 4.25 -11.60
CA PRO A 88 -9.58 3.25 -11.40
C PRO A 88 -9.38 2.43 -10.12
N SER A 89 -10.46 2.16 -9.41
CA SER A 89 -10.40 1.44 -8.13
C SER A 89 -9.74 0.07 -8.23
N ASN A 90 -9.98 -0.65 -9.34
CA ASN A 90 -9.35 -1.96 -9.55
C ASN A 90 -7.83 -1.85 -9.68
N GLU A 91 -7.32 -0.77 -10.24
CA GLU A 91 -5.88 -0.51 -10.31
C GLU A 91 -5.29 -0.23 -8.93
N ILE A 92 -5.98 0.55 -8.10
CA ILE A 92 -5.55 0.82 -6.73
C ILE A 92 -5.55 -0.47 -5.91
N ARG A 93 -6.58 -1.32 -6.06
CA ARG A 93 -6.61 -2.63 -5.39
C ARG A 93 -5.42 -3.49 -5.80
N ARG A 94 -5.09 -3.50 -7.08
CA ARG A 94 -3.92 -4.23 -7.60
C ARG A 94 -2.64 -3.71 -6.97
N MET A 95 -2.48 -2.40 -6.87
CA MET A 95 -1.30 -1.78 -6.23
C MET A 95 -1.20 -2.16 -4.75
N ILE A 96 -2.30 -2.16 -4.02
CA ILE A 96 -2.35 -2.55 -2.61
C ILE A 96 -1.96 -4.02 -2.47
N GLU A 97 -2.55 -4.89 -3.27
CA GLU A 97 -2.28 -6.32 -3.24
C GLU A 97 -0.82 -6.63 -3.57
N ASN A 98 -0.26 -5.95 -4.57
CA ASN A 98 1.14 -6.11 -4.95
C ASN A 98 2.09 -5.66 -3.83
N SER A 99 1.78 -4.56 -3.16
CA SER A 99 2.56 -4.09 -2.02
C SER A 99 2.57 -5.12 -0.89
N TYR A 100 1.41 -5.66 -0.56
CA TYR A 100 1.27 -6.73 0.43
C TYR A 100 2.11 -7.95 0.03
N ARG A 101 1.99 -8.42 -1.22
CA ARG A 101 2.74 -9.58 -1.72
C ARG A 101 4.25 -9.37 -1.64
N LEU A 102 4.75 -8.19 -1.98
CA LEU A 102 6.18 -7.89 -1.92
C LEU A 102 6.73 -8.04 -0.50
N VAL A 103 5.96 -7.61 0.50
CA VAL A 103 6.36 -7.74 1.89
C VAL A 103 6.28 -9.20 2.34
N VAL A 104 5.19 -9.89 2.01
CA VAL A 104 4.99 -11.31 2.37
C VAL A 104 6.07 -12.20 1.76
N MET A 105 6.50 -11.92 0.53
CA MET A 105 7.53 -12.72 -0.15
C MET A 105 8.88 -12.70 0.56
N LYS A 106 9.12 -11.74 1.45
CA LYS A 106 10.35 -11.65 2.24
C LYS A 106 10.23 -12.31 3.62
N LEU A 107 9.06 -12.84 3.96
CA LEU A 107 8.86 -13.52 5.23
C LEU A 107 9.38 -14.97 5.17
N PRO A 108 9.64 -15.61 6.33
CA PRO A 108 9.97 -17.03 6.38
C PRO A 108 8.93 -17.87 5.63
N LYS A 109 9.36 -18.97 5.03
CA LYS A 109 8.53 -19.82 4.15
C LYS A 109 7.20 -20.20 4.77
N LEU A 110 7.18 -20.57 6.05
CA LEU A 110 5.96 -20.98 6.74
C LEU A 110 4.88 -19.90 6.68
N HIS A 111 5.26 -18.66 7.01
CA HIS A 111 4.33 -17.52 6.97
C HIS A 111 3.95 -17.15 5.53
N ARG A 112 4.94 -17.15 4.64
CA ARG A 112 4.74 -16.79 3.22
C ARG A 112 3.70 -17.70 2.56
N VAL A 113 3.85 -19.00 2.70
CA VAL A 113 2.93 -19.98 2.09
C VAL A 113 1.52 -19.83 2.67
N SER A 114 1.41 -19.70 3.99
CA SER A 114 0.12 -19.53 4.66
C SER A 114 -0.60 -18.27 4.19
N LEU A 115 0.10 -17.13 4.16
CA LEU A 115 -0.50 -15.85 3.81
C LEU A 115 -0.89 -15.75 2.34
N LEU A 116 -0.02 -16.23 1.44
CA LEU A 116 -0.33 -16.24 0.00
C LEU A 116 -1.53 -17.13 -0.31
N GLY A 117 -1.68 -18.25 0.40
CA GLY A 117 -2.84 -19.11 0.26
C GLY A 117 -4.15 -18.43 0.65
N LYS A 118 -4.11 -17.49 1.59
CA LYS A 118 -5.30 -16.75 2.03
C LYS A 118 -5.70 -15.61 1.10
N LEU A 119 -4.81 -15.20 0.20
CA LEU A 119 -5.10 -14.15 -0.77
C LEU A 119 -6.02 -14.61 -1.92
N THR A 120 -6.12 -15.90 -2.16
CA THR A 120 -6.90 -16.45 -3.29
C THR A 120 -8.31 -16.81 -2.91
#